data_95f23eb92539ff1e1551ee16225df4b3
#
_entry.id   95f23eb92539ff1e1551ee16225df4b3
#
_cell.length_a   1.000
_cell.length_b   1.000
_cell.length_c   1.000
_cell.angle_alpha   90.00
_cell.angle_beta   90.00
_cell.angle_gamma   90.00
#
_symmetry.space_group_name_H-M   'P 1'
#
loop_
_entity.id
_entity.type
_entity.pdbx_description
1 polymer ?
#
loop_
_entity_poly.entity_id
_entity_poly.type
_entity_poly.pdbx_seq_one_letter_code
_entity_poly.pdbx_strand_id
1 'polypeptide(L)'
;YYIEYTIESLDVERLEQMINLVISKNDALRLIVTHEGKASFLDNVPYYSVPVYSLYDGNDREQKRLERSHHRYNYYKWPMFHFCVGKTSGKTSVLHVDFDCIILDAWSAKLLLNEIFSLYYGKDVKFPRISFMNYMRLKTDKGDLEAEEYWKEKVKNRPSFPKLNYQKKFAEVQNVR
;
A
#
# COMPACT_ATOMS: atom_id res chain seq x y z
N TYR A 1 2.45 1.97 -5.25
CA TYR A 1 3.80 1.70 -4.70
C TYR A 1 4.16 0.25 -4.89
N TYR A 2 5.34 -0.02 -5.48
CA TYR A 2 5.86 -1.37 -5.72
C TYR A 2 7.30 -1.49 -5.22
N ILE A 3 7.63 -2.64 -4.63
CA ILE A 3 8.98 -2.99 -4.18
C ILE A 3 9.20 -4.50 -4.33
N GLU A 4 10.45 -4.91 -4.56
CA GLU A 4 10.81 -6.32 -4.54
C GLU A 4 12.02 -6.59 -3.65
N TYR A 5 12.04 -7.78 -3.07
CA TYR A 5 13.13 -8.28 -2.23
C TYR A 5 13.63 -9.61 -2.77
N THR A 6 14.94 -9.77 -2.83
CA THR A 6 15.58 -11.07 -3.06
C THR A 6 15.92 -11.67 -1.70
N ILE A 7 15.37 -12.85 -1.39
CA ILE A 7 15.48 -13.49 -0.08
C ILE A 7 15.96 -14.93 -0.26
N GLU A 8 16.97 -15.31 0.51
CA GLU A 8 17.44 -16.70 0.54
C GLU A 8 16.63 -17.51 1.55
N SER A 9 16.31 -18.75 1.18
CA SER A 9 15.64 -19.73 2.04
C SER A 9 14.33 -19.21 2.66
N LEU A 10 13.52 -18.50 1.85
CA LEU A 10 12.24 -17.94 2.31
C LEU A 10 11.25 -19.05 2.66
N ASP A 11 10.79 -19.04 3.90
CA ASP A 11 9.64 -19.82 4.37
C ASP A 11 8.35 -19.04 4.07
N VAL A 12 7.64 -19.46 3.02
CA VAL A 12 6.44 -18.76 2.53
C VAL A 12 5.29 -18.90 3.50
N GLU A 13 5.13 -20.06 4.14
CA GLU A 13 4.05 -20.28 5.11
C GLU A 13 4.20 -19.39 6.33
N ARG A 14 5.41 -19.28 6.85
CA ARG A 14 5.73 -18.36 7.95
C ARG A 14 5.51 -16.91 7.54
N LEU A 15 5.93 -16.50 6.35
CA LEU A 15 5.70 -15.15 5.83
C LEU A 15 4.20 -14.85 5.75
N GLU A 16 3.42 -15.77 5.20
CA GLU A 16 1.96 -15.66 5.07
C GLU A 16 1.28 -15.49 6.43
N GLN A 17 1.68 -16.27 7.44
CA GLN A 17 1.18 -16.12 8.81
C GLN A 17 1.47 -14.73 9.39
N MET A 18 2.69 -14.20 9.18
CA MET A 18 3.06 -12.88 9.69
C MET A 18 2.33 -11.75 8.95
N ILE A 19 2.12 -11.89 7.65
CA ILE A 19 1.28 -10.96 6.87
C ILE A 19 -0.15 -10.94 7.45
N ASN A 20 -0.77 -12.09 7.68
CA ASN A 20 -2.12 -12.15 8.22
C ASN A 20 -2.21 -11.59 9.66
N LEU A 21 -1.20 -11.82 10.48
CA LEU A 21 -1.12 -11.21 11.81
C LEU A 21 -1.09 -9.68 11.69
N VAL A 22 -0.27 -9.12 10.80
CA VAL A 22 -0.16 -7.67 10.59
C VAL A 22 -1.46 -7.09 10.00
N ILE A 23 -2.12 -7.79 9.06
CA ILE A 23 -3.45 -7.42 8.56
C ILE A 23 -4.47 -7.29 9.70
N SER A 24 -4.46 -8.23 10.65
CA SER A 24 -5.39 -8.21 11.78
C SER A 24 -5.16 -7.02 12.72
N LYS A 25 -3.94 -6.51 12.81
CA LYS A 25 -3.53 -5.43 13.72
C LYS A 25 -3.58 -4.04 13.11
N ASN A 26 -3.64 -3.94 11.78
CA ASN A 26 -3.59 -2.66 11.06
C ASN A 26 -4.88 -2.43 10.26
N ASP A 27 -5.71 -1.49 10.72
CA ASP A 27 -7.00 -1.16 10.08
C ASP A 27 -6.82 -0.73 8.62
N ALA A 28 -5.77 0.04 8.32
CA ALA A 28 -5.49 0.54 6.97
C ALA A 28 -5.40 -0.58 5.94
N LEU A 29 -4.92 -1.77 6.32
CA LEU A 29 -4.88 -2.94 5.45
C LEU A 29 -6.26 -3.59 5.21
N ARG A 30 -7.29 -3.17 5.95
CA ARG A 30 -8.67 -3.64 5.79
C ARG A 30 -9.60 -2.54 5.28
N LEU A 31 -9.03 -1.45 4.76
CA LEU A 31 -9.77 -0.33 4.20
C LEU A 31 -10.29 -0.69 2.80
N ILE A 32 -11.52 -0.29 2.54
CA ILE A 32 -12.12 -0.20 1.20
C ILE A 32 -12.77 1.18 1.05
N VAL A 33 -13.04 1.59 -0.19
CA VAL A 33 -13.82 2.79 -0.48
C VAL A 33 -15.25 2.37 -0.83
N THR A 34 -16.25 2.98 -0.23
CA THR A 34 -17.65 2.73 -0.60
C THR A 34 -17.99 3.41 -1.92
N HIS A 35 -19.11 3.01 -2.56
CA HIS A 35 -19.60 3.67 -3.77
C HIS A 35 -19.94 5.16 -3.57
N GLU A 36 -20.11 5.57 -2.31
CA GLU A 36 -20.33 6.98 -1.92
C GLU A 36 -19.02 7.75 -1.73
N GLY A 37 -17.87 7.12 -2.01
CA GLY A 37 -16.55 7.73 -1.85
C GLY A 37 -16.06 7.83 -0.41
N LYS A 38 -16.66 7.07 0.53
CA LYS A 38 -16.25 7.07 1.94
C LYS A 38 -15.31 5.91 2.25
N ALA A 39 -14.33 6.14 3.12
CA ALA A 39 -13.49 5.08 3.67
C ALA A 39 -14.30 4.17 4.60
N SER A 40 -14.18 2.87 4.44
CA SER A 40 -14.78 1.85 5.30
C SER A 40 -13.72 0.84 5.72
N PHE A 41 -13.65 0.53 7.01
CA PHE A 41 -12.71 -0.43 7.56
C PHE A 41 -13.46 -1.72 7.86
N LEU A 42 -13.05 -2.80 7.20
CA LEU A 42 -13.67 -4.11 7.39
C LEU A 42 -13.25 -4.69 8.74
N ASP A 43 -14.21 -5.14 9.55
CA ASP A 43 -13.91 -5.79 10.83
C ASP A 43 -13.18 -7.13 10.63
N ASN A 44 -13.64 -7.89 9.64
CA ASN A 44 -13.08 -9.19 9.28
C ASN A 44 -12.79 -9.25 7.78
N VAL A 45 -11.69 -9.86 7.42
CA VAL A 45 -11.29 -10.14 6.04
C VAL A 45 -10.92 -11.62 5.90
N PRO A 46 -11.03 -12.21 4.71
CA PRO A 46 -10.54 -13.57 4.47
C PRO A 46 -9.06 -13.72 4.80
N TYR A 47 -8.63 -14.92 5.12
CA TYR A 47 -7.21 -15.23 5.24
C TYR A 47 -6.52 -14.94 3.91
N TYR A 48 -5.44 -14.17 3.95
CA TYR A 48 -4.67 -13.78 2.78
C TYR A 48 -3.64 -14.87 2.46
N SER A 49 -3.81 -15.53 1.33
CA SER A 49 -2.83 -16.51 0.83
C SER A 49 -1.83 -15.83 -0.09
N VAL A 50 -0.54 -16.08 0.13
CA VAL A 50 0.55 -15.53 -0.67
C VAL A 50 0.74 -16.40 -1.93
N PRO A 51 0.41 -15.90 -3.14
CA PRO A 51 0.63 -16.66 -4.36
C PRO A 51 2.10 -16.97 -4.60
N VAL A 52 2.38 -18.19 -5.00
CA VAL A 52 3.73 -18.65 -5.35
C VAL A 52 3.76 -19.03 -6.83
N TYR A 53 4.78 -18.60 -7.54
CA TYR A 53 5.00 -18.96 -8.94
C TYR A 53 6.46 -19.37 -9.18
N SER A 54 6.70 -20.13 -10.25
CA SER A 54 8.05 -20.51 -10.65
C SER A 54 8.70 -19.38 -11.43
N LEU A 55 9.96 -19.15 -11.17
CA LEU A 55 10.80 -18.13 -11.78
C LEU A 55 11.91 -18.85 -12.54
N TYR A 56 11.71 -19.04 -13.85
CA TYR A 56 12.63 -19.83 -14.67
C TYR A 56 13.79 -18.99 -15.19
N ASP A 57 13.54 -17.73 -15.53
CA ASP A 57 14.55 -16.82 -16.06
C ASP A 57 14.31 -15.35 -15.66
N GLY A 58 15.18 -14.47 -16.16
CA GLY A 58 15.07 -13.02 -15.90
C GLY A 58 13.84 -12.37 -16.54
N ASN A 59 13.30 -12.94 -17.62
CA ASN A 59 12.12 -12.40 -18.30
C ASN A 59 10.87 -12.59 -17.43
N ASP A 60 10.72 -13.73 -16.76
CA ASP A 60 9.62 -14.00 -15.84
C ASP A 60 9.58 -12.96 -14.71
N ARG A 61 10.77 -12.64 -14.17
CA ARG A 61 10.90 -11.62 -13.13
C ARG A 61 10.50 -10.24 -13.63
N GLU A 62 10.97 -9.84 -14.81
CA GLU A 62 10.67 -8.54 -15.40
C GLU A 62 9.18 -8.43 -15.77
N GLN A 63 8.61 -9.46 -16.33
CA GLN A 63 7.18 -9.51 -16.64
C GLN A 63 6.33 -9.35 -15.38
N LYS A 64 6.68 -10.05 -14.29
CA LYS A 64 5.97 -9.93 -13.00
C LYS A 64 6.14 -8.53 -12.41
N ARG A 65 7.32 -7.94 -12.51
CA ARG A 65 7.59 -6.55 -12.10
C ARG A 65 6.69 -5.57 -12.85
N LEU A 66 6.61 -5.67 -14.17
CA LEU A 66 5.76 -4.82 -14.99
C LEU A 66 4.27 -4.99 -14.65
N GLU A 67 3.82 -6.23 -14.52
CA GLU A 67 2.44 -6.54 -14.12
C GLU A 67 2.10 -5.89 -12.78
N ARG A 68 2.95 -6.05 -11.77
CA ARG A 68 2.67 -5.58 -10.42
C ARG A 68 2.87 -4.07 -10.24
N SER A 69 3.90 -3.49 -10.85
CA SER A 69 4.16 -2.04 -10.76
C SER A 69 3.12 -1.17 -11.46
N HIS A 70 2.38 -1.73 -12.42
CA HIS A 70 1.30 -1.04 -13.15
C HIS A 70 -0.10 -1.52 -12.76
N HIS A 71 -0.20 -2.39 -11.74
CA HIS A 71 -1.49 -2.89 -11.28
C HIS A 71 -2.36 -1.76 -10.72
N ARG A 72 -3.66 -1.80 -11.08
CA ARG A 72 -4.66 -0.88 -10.53
C ARG A 72 -5.65 -1.66 -9.69
N TYR A 73 -5.80 -1.25 -8.44
CA TYR A 73 -6.73 -1.87 -7.52
C TYR A 73 -8.18 -1.43 -7.74
N ASN A 74 -9.09 -2.34 -7.45
CA ASN A 74 -10.50 -1.98 -7.33
C ASN A 74 -10.76 -1.49 -5.89
N TYR A 75 -10.94 -0.20 -5.70
CA TYR A 75 -11.11 0.43 -4.39
C TYR A 75 -12.34 -0.05 -3.61
N TYR A 76 -13.31 -0.67 -4.28
CA TYR A 76 -14.51 -1.22 -3.66
C TYR A 76 -14.32 -2.64 -3.11
N LYS A 77 -13.15 -3.24 -3.34
CA LYS A 77 -12.85 -4.63 -2.96
C LYS A 77 -11.53 -4.73 -2.21
N TRP A 78 -11.54 -5.55 -1.19
CA TRP A 78 -10.33 -5.96 -0.48
C TRP A 78 -9.63 -7.11 -1.24
N PRO A 79 -8.28 -7.18 -1.23
CA PRO A 79 -7.32 -6.23 -0.67
C PRO A 79 -6.86 -5.17 -1.67
N MET A 80 -6.35 -4.03 -1.15
CA MET A 80 -5.65 -3.02 -1.95
C MET A 80 -4.13 -3.11 -1.81
N PHE A 81 -3.63 -4.32 -1.64
CA PHE A 81 -2.22 -4.68 -1.60
C PHE A 81 -2.02 -6.08 -2.19
N HIS A 82 -0.78 -6.40 -2.53
CA HIS A 82 -0.45 -7.73 -3.01
C HIS A 82 0.95 -8.14 -2.56
N PHE A 83 1.08 -9.40 -2.15
CA PHE A 83 2.34 -10.08 -1.91
C PHE A 83 2.36 -11.32 -2.79
N CYS A 84 3.42 -11.56 -3.54
CA CYS A 84 3.60 -12.84 -4.22
C CYS A 84 5.10 -13.22 -4.26
N VAL A 85 5.37 -14.52 -4.35
CA VAL A 85 6.72 -15.06 -4.28
C VAL A 85 7.05 -15.82 -5.55
N GLY A 86 8.09 -15.37 -6.25
CA GLY A 86 8.74 -16.11 -7.33
C GLY A 86 9.84 -17.02 -6.77
N LYS A 87 9.72 -18.33 -6.96
CA LYS A 87 10.74 -19.31 -6.56
C LYS A 87 11.65 -19.63 -7.72
N THR A 88 12.98 -19.47 -7.52
CA THR A 88 14.00 -19.96 -8.46
C THR A 88 14.22 -21.46 -8.27
N SER A 89 15.00 -22.07 -9.16
CA SER A 89 15.47 -23.46 -9.01
C SER A 89 16.42 -23.67 -7.82
N GLY A 90 16.93 -22.59 -7.25
CA GLY A 90 17.83 -22.61 -6.08
C GLY A 90 17.13 -22.26 -4.77
N LYS A 91 17.91 -21.78 -3.81
CA LYS A 91 17.41 -21.34 -2.49
C LYS A 91 16.86 -19.91 -2.50
N THR A 92 17.02 -19.18 -3.59
CA THR A 92 16.65 -17.77 -3.69
C THR A 92 15.19 -17.65 -4.11
N SER A 93 14.48 -16.74 -3.47
CA SER A 93 13.12 -16.34 -3.83
C SER A 93 13.06 -14.83 -4.06
N VAL A 94 12.15 -14.40 -4.92
CA VAL A 94 11.85 -12.98 -5.13
C VAL A 94 10.45 -12.70 -4.56
N LEU A 95 10.39 -11.86 -3.53
CA LEU A 95 9.13 -11.38 -2.98
C LEU A 95 8.78 -10.05 -3.66
N HIS A 96 7.65 -10.02 -4.35
CA HIS A 96 7.05 -8.81 -4.91
C HIS A 96 5.97 -8.32 -3.97
N VAL A 97 6.01 -7.02 -3.68
CA VAL A 97 5.05 -6.37 -2.79
C VAL A 97 4.57 -5.09 -3.44
N ASP A 98 3.28 -4.90 -3.50
CA ASP A 98 2.70 -3.64 -3.94
C ASP A 98 1.47 -3.24 -3.10
N PHE A 99 1.27 -1.92 -3.00
CA PHE A 99 0.17 -1.30 -2.27
C PHE A 99 -0.42 -0.17 -3.10
N ASP A 100 -1.72 0.03 -2.97
CA ASP A 100 -2.31 1.30 -3.41
C ASP A 100 -2.03 2.40 -2.37
N CYS A 101 -1.65 3.60 -2.85
CA CYS A 101 -1.34 4.73 -1.97
C CYS A 101 -2.57 5.29 -1.23
N ILE A 102 -3.77 4.82 -1.53
CA ILE A 102 -4.97 5.17 -0.77
C ILE A 102 -4.98 4.55 0.63
N ILE A 103 -4.30 3.40 0.81
CA ILE A 103 -4.22 2.73 2.12
C ILE A 103 -2.94 3.05 2.88
N LEU A 104 -1.84 3.28 2.19
CA LEU A 104 -0.52 3.50 2.79
C LEU A 104 0.30 4.48 1.95
N ASP A 105 0.94 5.45 2.59
CA ASP A 105 2.04 6.16 1.98
C ASP A 105 3.35 5.33 2.01
N ALA A 106 4.40 5.82 1.34
CA ALA A 106 5.67 5.09 1.24
C ALA A 106 6.35 4.87 2.61
N TRP A 107 6.15 5.81 3.56
CA TRP A 107 6.69 5.67 4.91
C TRP A 107 5.93 4.60 5.70
N SER A 108 4.61 4.63 5.67
CA SER A 108 3.75 3.64 6.31
C SER A 108 3.99 2.24 5.73
N ALA A 109 4.16 2.12 4.41
CA ALA A 109 4.52 0.86 3.76
C ALA A 109 5.85 0.30 4.28
N LYS A 110 6.87 1.16 4.44
CA LYS A 110 8.16 0.76 5.02
C LYS A 110 8.03 0.28 6.47
N LEU A 111 7.26 0.98 7.30
CA LEU A 111 7.01 0.57 8.68
C LEU A 111 6.32 -0.79 8.73
N LEU A 112 5.27 -0.97 7.94
CA LEU A 112 4.52 -2.22 7.83
C LEU A 112 5.41 -3.40 7.39
N LEU A 113 6.25 -3.22 6.38
CA LEU A 113 7.19 -4.25 5.94
C LEU A 113 8.23 -4.57 7.02
N ASN A 114 8.70 -3.56 7.77
CA ASN A 114 9.57 -3.79 8.91
C ASN A 114 8.87 -4.59 10.03
N GLU A 115 7.59 -4.37 10.29
CA GLU A 115 6.79 -5.18 11.23
C GLU A 115 6.71 -6.63 10.75
N ILE A 116 6.33 -6.86 9.49
CA ILE A 116 6.23 -8.21 8.90
C ILE A 116 7.58 -8.94 9.00
N PHE A 117 8.67 -8.32 8.56
CA PHE A 117 9.99 -8.96 8.61
C PHE A 117 10.51 -9.15 10.04
N SER A 118 10.22 -8.21 10.95
CA SER A 118 10.59 -8.39 12.37
C SER A 118 9.90 -9.62 12.96
N LEU A 119 8.61 -9.77 12.75
CA LEU A 119 7.85 -10.96 13.17
C LEU A 119 8.34 -12.23 12.48
N TYR A 120 8.62 -12.16 11.18
CA TYR A 120 9.15 -13.28 10.41
C TYR A 120 10.48 -13.79 11.01
N TYR A 121 11.36 -12.89 11.45
CA TYR A 121 12.62 -13.24 12.11
C TYR A 121 12.51 -13.46 13.63
N GLY A 122 11.30 -13.57 14.17
CA GLY A 122 11.05 -13.89 15.57
C GLY A 122 11.35 -12.74 16.55
N LYS A 123 11.34 -11.50 16.07
CA LYS A 123 11.49 -10.32 16.91
C LYS A 123 10.13 -9.87 17.45
N ASP A 124 10.12 -9.35 18.68
CA ASP A 124 8.92 -8.74 19.24
C ASP A 124 8.56 -7.44 18.53
N VAL A 125 7.29 -7.30 18.18
CA VAL A 125 6.72 -6.09 17.57
C VAL A 125 5.65 -5.54 18.52
N LYS A 126 5.78 -4.26 18.86
CA LYS A 126 4.77 -3.54 19.63
C LYS A 126 3.79 -2.85 18.70
N PHE A 127 2.59 -3.38 18.60
CA PHE A 127 1.53 -2.75 17.83
C PHE A 127 0.97 -1.50 18.55
N PRO A 128 0.50 -0.49 17.80
CA PRO A 128 -0.14 0.69 18.39
C PRO A 128 -1.35 0.31 19.25
N ARG A 129 -1.53 1.00 20.38
CA ARG A 129 -2.71 0.80 21.25
C ARG A 129 -3.99 1.40 20.65
N ILE A 130 -3.83 2.41 19.79
CA ILE A 130 -4.94 3.12 19.13
C ILE A 130 -4.89 2.75 17.66
N SER A 131 -6.00 2.27 17.13
CA SER A 131 -6.11 1.96 15.71
C SER A 131 -6.14 3.24 14.86
N PHE A 132 -5.77 3.13 13.60
CA PHE A 132 -5.82 4.25 12.65
C PHE A 132 -7.25 4.79 12.51
N MET A 133 -8.24 3.92 12.45
CA MET A 133 -9.66 4.31 12.43
C MET A 133 -10.04 5.17 13.65
N ASN A 134 -9.64 4.76 14.86
CA ASN A 134 -9.93 5.50 16.07
C ASN A 134 -9.21 6.86 16.10
N TYR A 135 -7.96 6.90 15.64
CA TYR A 135 -7.22 8.16 15.47
C TYR A 135 -7.95 9.12 14.52
N MET A 136 -8.42 8.63 13.37
CA MET A 136 -9.15 9.44 12.41
C MET A 136 -10.47 9.98 12.97
N ARG A 137 -11.22 9.17 13.72
CA ARG A 137 -12.45 9.62 14.41
C ARG A 137 -12.18 10.76 15.39
N LEU A 138 -11.13 10.64 16.21
CA LEU A 138 -10.73 11.69 17.15
C LEU A 138 -10.34 13.00 16.47
N LYS A 139 -9.77 12.92 15.26
CA LYS A 139 -9.28 14.09 14.52
C LYS A 139 -10.41 14.80 13.77
N THR A 140 -11.41 14.08 13.25
CA THR A 140 -12.52 14.66 12.48
C THR A 140 -13.56 15.40 13.34
N ASP A 141 -13.64 15.10 14.65
CA ASP A 141 -14.60 15.72 15.56
C ASP A 141 -14.23 17.15 15.99
N LYS A 142 -13.03 17.62 15.68
CA LYS A 142 -12.59 18.99 15.94
C LYS A 142 -12.19 19.63 14.63
N GLY A 143 -13.14 20.31 13.99
CA GLY A 143 -12.80 21.24 12.90
C GLY A 143 -11.76 22.23 13.42
N ASP A 144 -10.63 22.32 12.74
CA ASP A 144 -9.59 23.30 13.06
C ASP A 144 -9.97 24.63 12.39
N LEU A 145 -10.84 25.38 13.07
CA LEU A 145 -11.35 26.69 12.61
C LEU A 145 -10.19 27.67 12.36
N GLU A 146 -9.16 27.60 13.18
CA GLU A 146 -7.98 28.45 13.08
C GLU A 146 -7.17 28.14 11.81
N ALA A 147 -6.98 26.85 11.51
CA ALA A 147 -6.37 26.40 10.27
C ALA A 147 -7.24 26.77 9.05
N GLU A 148 -8.55 26.68 9.15
CA GLU A 148 -9.48 27.05 8.07
C GLU A 148 -9.38 28.55 7.74
N GLU A 149 -9.37 29.42 8.74
CA GLU A 149 -9.20 30.87 8.56
C GLU A 149 -7.84 31.20 7.97
N TYR A 150 -6.77 30.58 8.49
CA TYR A 150 -5.42 30.74 7.96
C TYR A 150 -5.36 30.40 6.47
N TRP A 151 -5.89 29.25 6.08
CA TRP A 151 -5.85 28.83 4.68
C TRP A 151 -6.76 29.64 3.78
N LYS A 152 -7.92 30.12 4.24
CA LYS A 152 -8.80 31.03 3.51
C LYS A 152 -8.06 32.31 3.16
N GLU A 153 -7.33 32.90 4.12
CA GLU A 153 -6.56 34.12 3.88
C GLU A 153 -5.40 33.89 2.91
N LYS A 154 -4.64 32.80 3.07
CA LYS A 154 -3.55 32.42 2.18
C LYS A 154 -4.00 32.22 0.74
N VAL A 155 -5.11 31.53 0.54
CA VAL A 155 -5.68 31.27 -0.80
C VAL A 155 -6.19 32.55 -1.45
N LYS A 156 -6.79 33.48 -0.68
CA LYS A 156 -7.30 34.76 -1.19
C LYS A 156 -6.19 35.63 -1.80
N ASN A 157 -5.01 35.61 -1.20
CA ASN A 157 -3.87 36.46 -1.59
C ASN A 157 -2.83 35.71 -2.43
N ARG A 158 -3.13 34.51 -2.93
CA ARG A 158 -2.17 33.74 -3.74
C ARG A 158 -1.93 34.40 -5.10
N PRO A 159 -0.70 34.37 -5.61
CA PRO A 159 -0.42 34.79 -6.98
C PRO A 159 -1.09 33.81 -7.96
N SER A 160 -1.37 34.27 -9.16
CA SER A 160 -1.85 33.41 -10.24
C SER A 160 -0.83 32.30 -10.55
N PHE A 161 -1.32 31.11 -10.87
CA PHE A 161 -0.42 30.03 -11.30
C PHE A 161 0.36 30.44 -12.56
N PRO A 162 1.64 30.04 -12.66
CA PRO A 162 2.38 30.22 -13.90
C PRO A 162 1.68 29.48 -15.03
N LYS A 163 1.52 30.13 -16.18
CA LYS A 163 1.01 29.46 -17.37
C LYS A 163 2.11 28.54 -17.92
N LEU A 164 1.90 27.23 -17.80
CA LEU A 164 2.74 26.23 -18.43
C LEU A 164 2.29 26.05 -19.88
N ASN A 165 3.21 26.16 -20.83
CA ASN A 165 2.93 25.84 -22.23
C ASN A 165 2.90 24.33 -22.40
N TYR A 166 1.71 23.75 -22.30
CA TYR A 166 1.51 22.32 -22.62
C TYR A 166 1.51 22.12 -24.14
N GLN A 167 2.36 21.22 -24.61
CA GLN A 167 2.36 20.83 -26.02
C GLN A 167 1.19 19.89 -26.37
N LYS A 168 0.61 19.21 -25.34
CA LYS A 168 -0.54 18.32 -25.51
C LYS A 168 -1.54 18.52 -24.36
N LYS A 169 -2.83 18.41 -24.65
CA LYS A 169 -3.86 18.35 -23.59
C LYS A 169 -3.73 17.05 -22.83
N PHE A 170 -4.03 17.06 -21.53
CA PHE A 170 -3.92 15.88 -20.65
C PHE A 170 -4.68 14.66 -21.20
N ALA A 171 -5.83 14.88 -21.87
CA ALA A 171 -6.62 13.83 -22.51
C ALA A 171 -5.92 13.19 -23.75
N GLU A 172 -4.89 13.82 -24.29
CA GLU A 172 -4.13 13.33 -25.46
C GLU A 172 -2.89 12.52 -25.05
N VAL A 173 -2.56 12.48 -23.75
CA VAL A 173 -1.45 11.70 -23.21
C VAL A 173 -1.97 10.30 -22.88
N GLN A 174 -2.03 9.43 -23.89
CA GLN A 174 -2.59 8.08 -23.74
C GLN A 174 -1.65 7.07 -23.10
N ASN A 175 -0.36 7.33 -22.97
CA ASN A 175 0.58 6.41 -22.31
C ASN A 175 1.75 7.18 -21.72
N VAL A 176 1.71 7.47 -20.44
CA VAL A 176 2.94 7.74 -19.67
C VAL A 176 3.43 6.37 -19.19
N ARG A 177 4.45 5.86 -19.86
CA ARG A 177 5.20 4.69 -19.44
C ARG A 177 6.13 5.05 -18.29
#